data_4d107d1d52cf85ecf2728c18459c23f4
#
_entry.id   4d107d1d52cf85ecf2728c18459c23f4
#
_cell.length_a   1.000
_cell.length_b   1.000
_cell.length_c   1.000
_cell.angle_alpha   90.00
_cell.angle_beta   90.00
_cell.angle_gamma   90.00
#
_symmetry.space_group_name_H-M   'P 1'
#
loop_
_entity.id
_entity.type
_entity.pdbx_description
1 polymer ?
#
loop_
_entity_poly.entity_id
_entity_poly.type
_entity_poly.pdbx_seq_one_letter_code
_entity_poly.pdbx_strand_id
1 'polypeptide(L)'
;MRILHYYDNRDDMVSQHVKMLTENMGPEAENYAVAEEEKARTLLCGTHYDVLHIHGCWRNSTRSIVKQALHQGTRLVLTPHGQLEPWIQKEDFWKEKLPKRILYQRDIVEQAYAVVVQGQMEQECMQQLGWNRRLLVIRNAVLTSSTTTTEMSQKTLSLYRKVMDSNPLELMNDSVQHSLRSILLAGTTGDKRWLDPSDTMPSFSNEEWRLLLCFAHQEHIMDTMMRGLRVLGLNAPDIDTAAIDFFLPDKYQETKSIQEVIGNQFPSENERLLATFRLLRKWSAAGLLSIRHLIELNRELRQYPCNEEELVDELRERRLFPFASRMMQLMDEQTGLTEGFMPMPPTNDRTTRRIARQIRNHLKI
;
A
#
# COMPACT_ATOMS: atom_id res chain seq x y z
N MET A 1 -16.73 -8.18 0.23
CA MET A 1 -16.29 -7.02 -0.58
C MET A 1 -17.44 -6.50 -1.42
N ARG A 2 -17.60 -5.17 -1.51
CA ARG A 2 -18.55 -4.50 -2.41
C ARG A 2 -17.84 -3.97 -3.63
N ILE A 3 -18.31 -4.35 -4.81
CA ILE A 3 -17.66 -4.06 -6.08
C ILE A 3 -18.64 -3.34 -7.00
N LEU A 4 -18.25 -2.18 -7.50
CA LEU A 4 -18.99 -1.45 -8.51
C LEU A 4 -18.34 -1.63 -9.88
N HIS A 5 -19.04 -2.26 -10.81
CA HIS A 5 -18.64 -2.38 -12.20
C HIS A 5 -19.25 -1.25 -13.02
N TYR A 6 -18.41 -0.46 -13.68
CA TYR A 6 -18.85 0.58 -14.60
C TYR A 6 -18.42 0.24 -16.02
N TYR A 7 -19.37 0.14 -16.97
CA TYR A 7 -19.13 -0.34 -18.32
C TYR A 7 -19.96 0.42 -19.36
N ASP A 8 -19.68 0.20 -20.66
CA ASP A 8 -20.50 0.71 -21.76
C ASP A 8 -21.44 -0.40 -22.27
N ASN A 9 -22.75 -0.23 -22.08
CA ASN A 9 -23.77 -1.19 -22.49
C ASN A 9 -24.03 -1.21 -24.00
N ARG A 10 -23.43 -0.30 -24.75
CA ARG A 10 -23.50 -0.32 -26.24
C ARG A 10 -22.54 -1.36 -26.82
N ASP A 11 -21.59 -1.84 -26.03
CA ASP A 11 -20.69 -2.92 -26.40
C ASP A 11 -21.23 -4.25 -25.81
N ASP A 12 -21.82 -5.07 -26.71
CA ASP A 12 -22.42 -6.34 -26.31
C ASP A 12 -21.40 -7.30 -25.69
N MET A 13 -20.16 -7.30 -26.16
CA MET A 13 -19.09 -8.16 -25.65
C MET A 13 -18.71 -7.77 -24.22
N VAL A 14 -18.56 -6.48 -23.96
CA VAL A 14 -18.29 -5.97 -22.62
C VAL A 14 -19.47 -6.24 -21.70
N SER A 15 -20.69 -6.03 -22.18
CA SER A 15 -21.91 -6.30 -21.40
C SER A 15 -22.03 -7.77 -21.00
N GLN A 16 -21.76 -8.71 -21.92
CA GLN A 16 -21.75 -10.15 -21.64
C GLN A 16 -20.62 -10.51 -20.67
N HIS A 17 -19.42 -9.94 -20.85
CA HIS A 17 -18.30 -10.16 -19.93
C HIS A 17 -18.65 -9.75 -18.50
N VAL A 18 -19.16 -8.54 -18.31
CA VAL A 18 -19.55 -8.02 -16.98
C VAL A 18 -20.63 -8.89 -16.36
N LYS A 19 -21.65 -9.28 -17.13
CA LYS A 19 -22.72 -10.17 -16.66
C LYS A 19 -22.17 -11.52 -16.18
N MET A 20 -21.37 -12.19 -17.01
CA MET A 20 -20.76 -13.48 -16.66
C MET A 20 -19.87 -13.37 -15.42
N LEU A 21 -19.11 -12.28 -15.32
CA LEU A 21 -18.21 -12.02 -14.20
C LEU A 21 -19.00 -11.86 -12.89
N THR A 22 -20.03 -11.01 -12.89
CA THR A 22 -20.81 -10.68 -11.68
C THR A 22 -21.69 -11.85 -11.21
N GLU A 23 -22.21 -12.65 -12.11
CA GLU A 23 -23.05 -13.81 -11.78
C GLU A 23 -22.26 -15.01 -11.20
N ASN A 24 -20.93 -15.05 -11.39
CA ASN A 24 -20.10 -16.20 -11.02
C ASN A 24 -19.04 -15.94 -9.94
N MET A 25 -19.05 -14.76 -9.28
CA MET A 25 -18.08 -14.44 -8.23
C MET A 25 -18.34 -15.09 -6.86
N GLY A 26 -19.52 -15.66 -6.67
CA GLY A 26 -19.90 -16.28 -5.40
C GLY A 26 -20.24 -15.27 -4.28
N PRO A 27 -20.52 -15.73 -3.06
CA PRO A 27 -21.08 -14.92 -1.98
C PRO A 27 -20.08 -13.95 -1.34
N GLU A 28 -18.79 -14.06 -1.64
CA GLU A 28 -17.73 -13.23 -1.06
C GLU A 28 -17.67 -11.81 -1.70
N ALA A 29 -18.31 -11.63 -2.85
CA ALA A 29 -18.34 -10.39 -3.60
C ALA A 29 -19.80 -9.96 -3.86
N GLU A 30 -20.16 -8.81 -3.32
CA GLU A 30 -21.42 -8.13 -3.61
C GLU A 30 -21.21 -7.22 -4.81
N ASN A 31 -21.72 -7.64 -5.99
CA ASN A 31 -21.44 -7.00 -7.26
C ASN A 31 -22.60 -6.11 -7.71
N TYR A 32 -22.28 -4.89 -8.14
CA TYR A 32 -23.19 -3.92 -8.72
C TYR A 32 -22.69 -3.53 -10.12
N ALA A 33 -23.48 -3.78 -11.16
CA ALA A 33 -23.12 -3.48 -12.53
C ALA A 33 -23.97 -2.33 -13.09
N VAL A 34 -23.33 -1.29 -13.59
CA VAL A 34 -23.99 -0.04 -14.03
C VAL A 34 -23.32 0.51 -15.29
N ALA A 35 -24.16 0.89 -16.26
CA ALA A 35 -23.71 1.53 -17.50
C ALA A 35 -23.97 3.06 -17.53
N GLU A 36 -24.92 3.53 -16.74
CA GLU A 36 -25.34 4.93 -16.69
C GLU A 36 -24.50 5.74 -15.70
N GLU A 37 -23.99 6.90 -16.15
CA GLU A 37 -23.15 7.77 -15.30
C GLU A 37 -23.87 8.23 -14.02
N GLU A 38 -25.12 8.72 -14.16
CA GLU A 38 -25.88 9.24 -13.03
C GLU A 38 -26.15 8.19 -11.96
N LYS A 39 -26.49 6.97 -12.40
CA LYS A 39 -26.71 5.85 -11.52
C LYS A 39 -25.41 5.42 -10.80
N ALA A 40 -24.29 5.39 -11.50
CA ALA A 40 -22.99 5.09 -10.90
C ALA A 40 -22.63 6.14 -9.83
N ARG A 41 -22.84 7.43 -10.11
CA ARG A 41 -22.59 8.53 -9.17
C ARG A 41 -23.51 8.45 -7.95
N THR A 42 -24.78 8.15 -8.16
CA THR A 42 -25.75 7.98 -7.07
C THR A 42 -25.36 6.83 -6.14
N LEU A 43 -24.97 5.70 -6.70
CA LEU A 43 -24.49 4.55 -5.93
C LEU A 43 -23.25 4.91 -5.12
N LEU A 44 -22.27 5.58 -5.71
CA LEU A 44 -21.07 6.04 -5.01
C LEU A 44 -21.38 7.10 -3.94
N CYS A 45 -22.43 7.93 -4.07
CA CYS A 45 -22.81 8.86 -3.03
C CYS A 45 -23.48 8.17 -1.83
N GLY A 46 -24.24 7.12 -2.07
CA GLY A 46 -25.07 6.47 -1.05
C GLY A 46 -24.40 5.29 -0.34
N THR A 47 -23.34 4.73 -0.94
CA THR A 47 -22.74 3.49 -0.45
C THR A 47 -21.25 3.50 -0.68
N HIS A 48 -20.47 3.02 0.29
CA HIS A 48 -19.05 2.78 0.11
C HIS A 48 -18.83 1.47 -0.66
N TYR A 49 -17.96 1.53 -1.66
CA TYR A 49 -17.48 0.39 -2.43
C TYR A 49 -15.99 0.18 -2.20
N ASP A 50 -15.58 -1.08 -2.03
CA ASP A 50 -14.18 -1.45 -1.85
C ASP A 50 -13.41 -1.30 -3.16
N VAL A 51 -14.03 -1.73 -4.27
CA VAL A 51 -13.43 -1.72 -5.60
C VAL A 51 -14.39 -1.08 -6.62
N LEU A 52 -13.86 -0.16 -7.42
CA LEU A 52 -14.46 0.29 -8.68
C LEU A 52 -13.73 -0.39 -9.84
N HIS A 53 -14.45 -1.25 -10.57
CA HIS A 53 -13.91 -1.89 -11.77
C HIS A 53 -14.45 -1.21 -13.02
N ILE A 54 -13.60 -0.52 -13.75
CA ILE A 54 -13.92 0.13 -15.01
C ILE A 54 -13.68 -0.83 -16.17
N HIS A 55 -14.68 -1.01 -17.01
CA HIS A 55 -14.60 -1.81 -18.23
C HIS A 55 -14.64 -0.91 -19.46
N GLY A 56 -13.52 -0.87 -20.19
CA GLY A 56 -13.32 -0.02 -21.36
C GLY A 56 -12.63 1.31 -21.05
N CYS A 57 -12.34 2.05 -22.11
CA CYS A 57 -11.59 3.29 -22.11
C CYS A 57 -12.36 4.40 -22.86
N TRP A 58 -11.82 5.61 -22.87
CA TRP A 58 -12.20 6.74 -23.71
C TRP A 58 -13.58 7.39 -23.42
N ARG A 59 -14.31 6.95 -22.39
CA ARG A 59 -15.56 7.61 -21.98
C ARG A 59 -15.28 8.82 -21.08
N ASN A 60 -15.87 9.97 -21.41
CA ASN A 60 -15.72 11.20 -20.62
C ASN A 60 -16.27 11.06 -19.19
N SER A 61 -17.36 10.31 -19.03
CA SER A 61 -18.00 10.01 -17.75
C SER A 61 -17.09 9.27 -16.76
N THR A 62 -16.17 8.45 -17.28
CA THR A 62 -15.24 7.68 -16.44
C THR A 62 -14.40 8.58 -15.53
N ARG A 63 -14.01 9.77 -16.02
CA ARG A 63 -13.21 10.72 -15.22
C ARG A 63 -13.90 11.15 -13.93
N SER A 64 -15.19 11.51 -14.02
CA SER A 64 -15.96 12.00 -12.86
C SER A 64 -16.20 10.88 -11.85
N ILE A 65 -16.54 9.69 -12.33
CA ILE A 65 -16.79 8.50 -11.51
C ILE A 65 -15.52 8.07 -10.78
N VAL A 66 -14.39 7.95 -11.49
CA VAL A 66 -13.11 7.59 -10.90
C VAL A 66 -12.68 8.60 -9.84
N LYS A 67 -12.78 9.91 -10.13
CA LYS A 67 -12.44 10.95 -9.16
C LYS A 67 -13.28 10.84 -7.89
N GLN A 68 -14.58 10.60 -8.01
CA GLN A 68 -15.47 10.43 -6.87
C GLN A 68 -15.13 9.20 -6.05
N ALA A 69 -14.91 8.04 -6.71
CA ALA A 69 -14.56 6.78 -6.06
C ALA A 69 -13.23 6.89 -5.30
N LEU A 70 -12.19 7.42 -5.93
CA LEU A 70 -10.88 7.61 -5.30
C LEU A 70 -10.93 8.56 -4.10
N HIS A 71 -11.77 9.60 -4.15
CA HIS A 71 -11.97 10.51 -3.01
C HIS A 71 -12.59 9.79 -1.79
N GLN A 72 -13.31 8.71 -2.01
CA GLN A 72 -13.95 7.89 -0.97
C GLN A 72 -13.05 6.72 -0.51
N GLY A 73 -11.83 6.61 -1.02
CA GLY A 73 -10.93 5.50 -0.71
C GLY A 73 -11.24 4.21 -1.48
N THR A 74 -12.16 4.25 -2.45
CA THR A 74 -12.47 3.11 -3.33
C THR A 74 -11.28 2.82 -4.24
N ARG A 75 -10.87 1.56 -4.37
CA ARG A 75 -9.73 1.15 -5.19
C ARG A 75 -10.14 0.90 -6.63
N LEU A 76 -9.32 1.39 -7.56
CA LEU A 76 -9.61 1.32 -8.99
C LEU A 76 -8.96 0.09 -9.62
N VAL A 77 -9.75 -0.68 -10.36
CA VAL A 77 -9.30 -1.73 -11.30
C VAL A 77 -9.79 -1.35 -12.69
N LEU A 78 -8.99 -1.58 -13.71
CA LEU A 78 -9.33 -1.27 -15.10
C LEU A 78 -9.16 -2.49 -16.00
N THR A 79 -10.17 -2.79 -16.83
CA THR A 79 -10.06 -3.72 -17.97
C THR A 79 -10.28 -2.94 -19.26
N PRO A 80 -9.24 -2.69 -20.09
CA PRO A 80 -9.34 -1.90 -21.29
C PRO A 80 -10.12 -2.57 -22.43
N HIS A 81 -10.27 -3.89 -22.43
CA HIS A 81 -10.90 -4.67 -23.51
C HIS A 81 -10.32 -4.39 -24.90
N GLY A 82 -8.99 -4.37 -25.01
CA GLY A 82 -8.29 -4.09 -26.26
C GLY A 82 -8.28 -2.63 -26.71
N GLN A 83 -9.04 -1.74 -26.08
CA GLN A 83 -9.22 -0.35 -26.52
C GLN A 83 -7.96 0.52 -26.43
N LEU A 84 -6.89 0.04 -25.78
CA LEU A 84 -5.59 0.70 -25.71
C LEU A 84 -4.56 0.09 -26.69
N GLU A 85 -4.97 -0.81 -27.55
CA GLU A 85 -4.10 -1.38 -28.58
C GLU A 85 -3.72 -0.36 -29.67
N PRO A 86 -2.50 -0.45 -30.27
CA PRO A 86 -1.96 0.59 -31.12
C PRO A 86 -2.81 0.91 -32.35
N TRP A 87 -3.45 -0.09 -32.97
CA TRP A 87 -4.30 0.15 -34.14
C TRP A 87 -5.61 0.84 -33.77
N ILE A 88 -6.19 0.53 -32.60
CA ILE A 88 -7.37 1.23 -32.10
C ILE A 88 -7.02 2.66 -31.68
N GLN A 89 -5.83 2.85 -31.08
CA GLN A 89 -5.36 4.21 -30.72
C GLN A 89 -5.13 5.10 -31.94
N LYS A 90 -4.71 4.55 -33.10
CA LYS A 90 -4.45 5.33 -34.32
C LYS A 90 -5.73 5.87 -34.98
N GLU A 91 -6.84 5.17 -34.79
CA GLU A 91 -8.13 5.60 -35.31
C GLU A 91 -8.59 6.85 -34.54
N ASP A 92 -8.94 7.90 -35.30
CA ASP A 92 -9.32 9.23 -34.74
C ASP A 92 -8.37 9.82 -33.69
N PHE A 93 -7.08 9.43 -33.76
CA PHE A 93 -6.09 9.78 -32.71
C PHE A 93 -6.03 11.28 -32.45
N TRP A 94 -5.85 12.12 -33.50
CA TRP A 94 -5.64 13.55 -33.33
C TRP A 94 -6.89 14.31 -32.88
N LYS A 95 -8.05 13.89 -33.32
CA LYS A 95 -9.31 14.60 -33.08
C LYS A 95 -9.96 14.19 -31.76
N GLU A 96 -9.90 12.93 -31.39
CA GLU A 96 -10.66 12.38 -30.29
C GLU A 96 -9.75 11.81 -29.17
N LYS A 97 -8.84 10.91 -29.51
CA LYS A 97 -8.11 10.13 -28.50
C LYS A 97 -6.96 10.89 -27.85
N LEU A 98 -6.22 11.72 -28.59
CA LEU A 98 -5.14 12.51 -28.04
C LEU A 98 -5.61 13.50 -26.95
N PRO A 99 -6.68 14.28 -27.15
CA PRO A 99 -7.20 15.12 -26.07
C PRO A 99 -7.62 14.30 -24.84
N LYS A 100 -8.35 13.20 -25.02
CA LYS A 100 -8.79 12.32 -23.94
C LYS A 100 -7.62 11.67 -23.20
N ARG A 101 -6.58 11.27 -23.93
CA ARG A 101 -5.33 10.71 -23.40
C ARG A 101 -4.65 11.69 -22.43
N ILE A 102 -4.54 12.95 -22.84
CA ILE A 102 -3.89 14.00 -22.05
C ILE A 102 -4.77 14.43 -20.86
N LEU A 103 -6.09 14.52 -21.08
CA LEU A 103 -7.00 15.08 -20.07
C LEU A 103 -7.32 14.12 -18.92
N TYR A 104 -7.40 12.82 -19.17
CA TYR A 104 -7.83 11.89 -18.12
C TYR A 104 -7.45 10.41 -18.32
N GLN A 105 -7.34 9.90 -19.55
CA GLN A 105 -7.22 8.44 -19.75
C GLN A 105 -5.92 7.88 -19.17
N ARG A 106 -4.82 8.60 -19.36
CA ARG A 106 -3.53 8.22 -18.80
C ARG A 106 -3.58 8.22 -17.27
N ASP A 107 -4.12 9.28 -16.67
CA ASP A 107 -4.24 9.40 -15.22
C ASP A 107 -5.08 8.25 -14.62
N ILE A 108 -6.18 7.85 -15.28
CA ILE A 108 -7.01 6.72 -14.84
C ILE A 108 -6.21 5.42 -14.84
N VAL A 109 -5.43 5.17 -15.89
CA VAL A 109 -4.61 3.95 -15.99
C VAL A 109 -3.50 3.96 -14.94
N GLU A 110 -2.82 5.09 -14.73
CA GLU A 110 -1.74 5.23 -13.75
C GLU A 110 -2.25 5.06 -12.30
N GLN A 111 -3.46 5.55 -12.01
CA GLN A 111 -4.07 5.46 -10.68
C GLN A 111 -4.72 4.10 -10.40
N ALA A 112 -4.91 3.24 -11.40
CA ALA A 112 -5.45 1.92 -11.19
C ALA A 112 -4.48 1.04 -10.38
N TYR A 113 -5.00 0.40 -9.32
CA TYR A 113 -4.24 -0.60 -8.55
C TYR A 113 -3.82 -1.78 -9.40
N ALA A 114 -4.64 -2.13 -10.39
CA ALA A 114 -4.30 -3.14 -11.38
C ALA A 114 -5.01 -2.87 -12.71
N VAL A 115 -4.38 -3.31 -13.79
CA VAL A 115 -4.98 -3.35 -15.12
C VAL A 115 -5.10 -4.80 -15.56
N VAL A 116 -6.33 -5.22 -15.86
CA VAL A 116 -6.62 -6.56 -16.36
C VAL A 116 -6.55 -6.54 -17.88
N VAL A 117 -5.68 -7.36 -18.44
CA VAL A 117 -5.53 -7.56 -19.89
C VAL A 117 -6.03 -8.94 -20.26
N GLN A 118 -6.65 -9.07 -21.44
CA GLN A 118 -7.32 -10.30 -21.83
C GLN A 118 -6.42 -11.28 -22.58
N GLY A 119 -5.24 -10.84 -23.02
CA GLY A 119 -4.28 -11.65 -23.74
C GLY A 119 -2.87 -11.08 -23.72
N GLN A 120 -1.94 -11.88 -24.24
CA GLN A 120 -0.52 -11.52 -24.28
C GLN A 120 -0.27 -10.27 -25.15
N MET A 121 -0.96 -10.13 -26.28
CA MET A 121 -0.81 -8.98 -27.17
C MET A 121 -1.23 -7.67 -26.50
N GLU A 122 -2.35 -7.66 -25.78
CA GLU A 122 -2.78 -6.51 -25.00
C GLU A 122 -1.79 -6.21 -23.87
N GLN A 123 -1.23 -7.24 -23.22
CA GLN A 123 -0.20 -7.09 -22.19
C GLN A 123 1.05 -6.42 -22.75
N GLU A 124 1.55 -6.87 -23.89
CA GLU A 124 2.73 -6.28 -24.56
C GLU A 124 2.46 -4.80 -24.94
N CYS A 125 1.26 -4.50 -25.43
CA CYS A 125 0.87 -3.12 -25.72
C CYS A 125 0.85 -2.24 -24.48
N MET A 126 0.30 -2.73 -23.39
CA MET A 126 0.28 -2.00 -22.10
C MET A 126 1.68 -1.80 -21.52
N GLN A 127 2.55 -2.80 -21.66
CA GLN A 127 3.96 -2.68 -21.25
C GLN A 127 4.70 -1.61 -22.07
N GLN A 128 4.46 -1.53 -23.36
CA GLN A 128 5.03 -0.50 -24.25
C GLN A 128 4.52 0.90 -23.91
N LEU A 129 3.25 1.04 -23.52
CA LEU A 129 2.69 2.31 -23.05
C LEU A 129 3.33 2.78 -21.74
N GLY A 130 3.73 1.85 -20.86
CA GLY A 130 4.40 2.13 -19.60
C GLY A 130 3.59 2.96 -18.61
N TRP A 131 2.25 3.01 -18.73
CA TRP A 131 1.40 3.80 -17.84
C TRP A 131 1.08 3.11 -16.53
N ASN A 132 1.07 1.77 -16.54
CA ASN A 132 0.89 0.96 -15.36
C ASN A 132 1.66 -0.36 -15.53
N ARG A 133 2.36 -0.78 -14.49
CA ARG A 133 3.15 -2.02 -14.50
C ARG A 133 2.45 -3.19 -13.83
N ARG A 134 1.36 -2.94 -13.12
CA ARG A 134 0.57 -3.94 -12.39
C ARG A 134 -0.48 -4.56 -13.33
N LEU A 135 0.02 -5.33 -14.30
CA LEU A 135 -0.76 -5.97 -15.34
C LEU A 135 -1.05 -7.42 -14.97
N LEU A 136 -2.32 -7.84 -15.04
CA LEU A 136 -2.73 -9.23 -14.89
C LEU A 136 -3.42 -9.72 -16.16
N VAL A 137 -3.02 -10.91 -16.63
CA VAL A 137 -3.69 -11.56 -17.76
C VAL A 137 -4.84 -12.41 -17.22
N ILE A 138 -6.07 -11.98 -17.48
CA ILE A 138 -7.29 -12.75 -17.19
C ILE A 138 -8.06 -12.88 -18.51
N ARG A 139 -8.05 -14.09 -19.07
CA ARG A 139 -8.70 -14.35 -20.35
C ARG A 139 -10.21 -14.19 -20.24
N ASN A 140 -10.81 -13.62 -21.28
CA ASN A 140 -12.24 -13.41 -21.34
C ASN A 140 -12.96 -14.68 -21.84
N ALA A 141 -13.80 -15.27 -20.99
CA ALA A 141 -14.57 -16.47 -21.30
C ALA A 141 -15.62 -16.27 -22.41
N VAL A 142 -15.97 -15.01 -22.73
CA VAL A 142 -16.84 -14.68 -23.88
C VAL A 142 -16.10 -14.89 -25.20
N LEU A 143 -14.78 -14.60 -25.23
CA LEU A 143 -13.96 -14.58 -26.43
C LEU A 143 -13.26 -15.91 -26.74
N THR A 144 -13.06 -16.73 -25.72
CA THR A 144 -12.25 -17.94 -25.85
C THR A 144 -12.80 -19.09 -25.04
N SER A 145 -12.79 -20.29 -25.64
CA SER A 145 -13.10 -21.54 -24.94
C SER A 145 -11.96 -22.08 -24.07
N SER A 146 -10.79 -21.41 -24.07
CA SER A 146 -9.64 -21.86 -23.30
C SER A 146 -9.71 -21.49 -21.80
N THR A 147 -10.74 -20.76 -21.39
CA THR A 147 -11.03 -20.44 -19.99
C THR A 147 -12.53 -20.54 -19.73
N THR A 148 -12.90 -20.99 -18.55
CA THR A 148 -14.30 -21.05 -18.12
C THR A 148 -14.71 -19.75 -17.43
N THR A 149 -16.02 -19.49 -17.39
CA THR A 149 -16.57 -18.34 -16.64
C THR A 149 -16.20 -18.40 -15.16
N THR A 150 -16.23 -19.59 -14.56
CA THR A 150 -15.84 -19.81 -13.17
C THR A 150 -14.37 -19.46 -12.94
N GLU A 151 -13.48 -19.93 -13.81
CA GLU A 151 -12.04 -19.62 -13.72
C GLU A 151 -11.76 -18.12 -13.86
N MET A 152 -12.41 -17.46 -14.81
CA MET A 152 -12.31 -16.00 -15.01
C MET A 152 -12.76 -15.25 -13.76
N SER A 153 -13.90 -15.62 -13.19
CA SER A 153 -14.46 -14.99 -11.98
C SER A 153 -13.60 -15.23 -10.75
N GLN A 154 -13.06 -16.44 -10.57
CA GLN A 154 -12.16 -16.74 -9.44
C GLN A 154 -10.84 -15.97 -9.54
N LYS A 155 -10.23 -15.88 -10.72
CA LYS A 155 -9.02 -15.09 -10.95
C LYS A 155 -9.27 -13.59 -10.68
N THR A 156 -10.44 -13.10 -11.08
CA THR A 156 -10.81 -11.69 -10.83
C THR A 156 -11.08 -11.45 -9.35
N LEU A 157 -11.71 -12.37 -8.65
CA LEU A 157 -11.90 -12.29 -7.20
C LEU A 157 -10.57 -12.31 -6.44
N SER A 158 -9.64 -13.18 -6.85
CA SER A 158 -8.27 -13.20 -6.30
C SER A 158 -7.54 -11.88 -6.53
N LEU A 159 -7.73 -11.28 -7.72
CA LEU A 159 -7.19 -9.94 -8.01
C LEU A 159 -7.78 -8.89 -7.06
N TYR A 160 -9.07 -8.87 -6.82
CA TYR A 160 -9.67 -7.90 -5.90
C TYR A 160 -9.14 -8.06 -4.48
N ARG A 161 -8.96 -9.28 -4.01
CA ARG A 161 -8.30 -9.53 -2.71
C ARG A 161 -6.89 -8.98 -2.70
N LYS A 162 -6.09 -9.23 -3.74
CA LYS A 162 -4.75 -8.68 -3.88
C LYS A 162 -4.74 -7.16 -3.87
N VAL A 163 -5.70 -6.52 -4.54
CA VAL A 163 -5.88 -5.07 -4.53
C VAL A 163 -6.20 -4.56 -3.12
N MET A 164 -7.08 -5.26 -2.38
CA MET A 164 -7.46 -4.87 -1.01
C MET A 164 -6.32 -5.09 0.00
N ASP A 165 -5.52 -6.11 -0.17
CA ASP A 165 -4.36 -6.38 0.68
C ASP A 165 -3.19 -5.41 0.43
N SER A 166 -3.15 -4.74 -0.72
CA SER A 166 -2.08 -3.79 -1.08
C SER A 166 -2.21 -2.48 -0.30
N ASN A 167 -1.10 -1.93 0.21
CA ASN A 167 -1.07 -0.66 0.96
C ASN A 167 -2.19 -0.54 2.03
N PRO A 168 -2.20 -1.38 3.05
CA PRO A 168 -3.30 -1.45 4.03
C PRO A 168 -3.48 -0.18 4.85
N LEU A 169 -2.43 0.64 5.05
CA LEU A 169 -2.53 1.93 5.77
C LEU A 169 -3.55 2.89 5.16
N GLU A 170 -3.76 2.83 3.85
CA GLU A 170 -4.72 3.69 3.14
C GLU A 170 -6.18 3.35 3.46
N LEU A 171 -6.44 2.09 3.84
CA LEU A 171 -7.77 1.60 4.20
C LEU A 171 -8.07 1.67 5.70
N MET A 172 -7.03 1.83 6.53
CA MET A 172 -7.20 1.95 7.98
C MET A 172 -7.79 3.32 8.33
N ASN A 173 -8.87 3.31 9.10
CA ASN A 173 -9.38 4.54 9.73
C ASN A 173 -8.42 5.02 10.85
N ASP A 174 -8.65 6.24 11.34
CA ASP A 174 -7.77 6.84 12.36
C ASP A 174 -7.69 6.01 13.65
N SER A 175 -8.76 5.34 14.05
CA SER A 175 -8.79 4.47 15.25
C SER A 175 -7.90 3.23 15.07
N VAL A 176 -7.98 2.58 13.91
CA VAL A 176 -7.13 1.41 13.58
C VAL A 176 -5.67 1.82 13.46
N GLN A 177 -5.37 2.97 12.83
CA GLN A 177 -4.00 3.50 12.76
C GLN A 177 -3.42 3.83 14.14
N HIS A 178 -4.24 4.40 15.03
CA HIS A 178 -3.85 4.66 16.42
C HIS A 178 -3.56 3.35 17.17
N SER A 179 -4.45 2.37 17.03
CA SER A 179 -4.26 1.03 17.64
C SER A 179 -3.02 0.32 17.09
N LEU A 180 -2.77 0.40 15.77
CA LEU A 180 -1.53 -0.12 15.17
C LEU A 180 -0.30 0.48 15.84
N ARG A 181 -0.28 1.81 16.03
CA ARG A 181 0.83 2.49 16.71
C ARG A 181 1.03 1.97 18.13
N SER A 182 -0.04 1.81 18.91
CA SER A 182 0.02 1.30 20.29
C SER A 182 0.49 -0.16 20.33
N ILE A 183 0.05 -1.00 19.38
CA ILE A 183 0.54 -2.39 19.26
C ILE A 183 2.04 -2.42 18.92
N LEU A 184 2.49 -1.60 17.98
CA LEU A 184 3.90 -1.54 17.59
C LEU A 184 4.77 -1.00 18.74
N LEU A 185 4.28 -0.03 19.51
CA LEU A 185 4.95 0.49 20.70
C LEU A 185 5.12 -0.60 21.75
N ALA A 186 4.04 -1.30 22.12
CA ALA A 186 4.08 -2.43 23.05
C ALA A 186 5.01 -3.54 22.54
N GLY A 187 5.01 -3.82 21.24
CA GLY A 187 5.89 -4.82 20.63
C GLY A 187 7.35 -4.44 20.59
N THR A 188 7.66 -3.15 20.43
CA THR A 188 9.02 -2.63 20.41
C THR A 188 9.61 -2.59 21.83
N THR A 189 8.86 -2.05 22.80
CA THR A 189 9.30 -1.89 24.19
C THR A 189 9.19 -3.17 25.02
N GLY A 190 8.25 -4.04 24.67
CA GLY A 190 7.90 -5.23 25.46
C GLY A 190 7.09 -4.92 26.71
N ASP A 191 6.58 -3.70 26.87
CA ASP A 191 5.90 -3.25 28.08
C ASP A 191 4.73 -2.31 27.72
N LYS A 192 3.60 -2.48 28.40
CA LYS A 192 2.41 -1.63 28.26
C LYS A 192 2.48 -0.31 29.03
N ARG A 193 3.44 -0.15 29.94
CA ARG A 193 3.60 1.09 30.74
C ARG A 193 3.91 2.33 29.90
N TRP A 194 4.34 2.14 28.65
CA TRP A 194 4.65 3.20 27.70
C TRP A 194 3.45 3.68 26.90
N LEU A 195 2.29 3.04 27.07
CA LEU A 195 1.04 3.43 26.46
C LEU A 195 0.33 4.48 27.30
N ASP A 196 -0.44 5.35 26.65
CA ASP A 196 -1.34 6.23 27.37
C ASP A 196 -2.38 5.37 28.11
N PRO A 197 -2.57 5.56 29.43
CA PRO A 197 -3.59 4.82 30.19
C PRO A 197 -5.01 5.00 29.67
N SER A 198 -5.27 6.06 28.90
CA SER A 198 -6.56 6.32 28.25
C SER A 198 -6.73 5.54 26.94
N ASP A 199 -5.68 4.94 26.40
CA ASP A 199 -5.72 4.17 25.16
C ASP A 199 -6.46 2.83 25.39
N THR A 200 -7.75 2.84 25.14
CA THR A 200 -8.55 1.60 25.12
C THR A 200 -8.48 0.99 23.73
N MET A 201 -8.02 -0.26 23.66
CA MET A 201 -8.01 -0.99 22.39
C MET A 201 -9.44 -1.31 21.97
N PRO A 202 -9.88 -0.92 20.74
CA PRO A 202 -11.18 -1.30 20.24
C PRO A 202 -11.24 -2.80 19.94
N SER A 203 -12.45 -3.33 19.83
CA SER A 203 -12.64 -4.64 19.19
C SER A 203 -12.51 -4.46 17.68
N PHE A 204 -11.60 -5.21 17.05
CA PHE A 204 -11.38 -5.16 15.61
C PHE A 204 -12.31 -6.13 14.90
N SER A 205 -12.88 -5.72 13.77
CA SER A 205 -13.53 -6.60 12.81
C SER A 205 -12.49 -7.52 12.14
N ASN A 206 -12.95 -8.58 11.49
CA ASN A 206 -12.06 -9.46 10.73
C ASN A 206 -11.30 -8.71 9.61
N GLU A 207 -11.92 -7.71 9.00
CA GLU A 207 -11.30 -6.88 7.98
C GLU A 207 -10.20 -5.98 8.55
N GLU A 208 -10.45 -5.34 9.69
CA GLU A 208 -9.45 -4.52 10.38
C GLU A 208 -8.26 -5.38 10.87
N TRP A 209 -8.52 -6.58 11.40
CA TRP A 209 -7.47 -7.54 11.72
C TRP A 209 -6.63 -7.89 10.49
N ARG A 210 -7.28 -8.15 9.35
CA ARG A 210 -6.57 -8.43 8.11
C ARG A 210 -5.67 -7.26 7.70
N LEU A 211 -6.15 -6.02 7.76
CA LEU A 211 -5.36 -4.83 7.45
C LEU A 211 -4.12 -4.72 8.36
N LEU A 212 -4.28 -4.93 9.67
CA LEU A 212 -3.17 -4.88 10.64
C LEU A 212 -2.11 -5.95 10.32
N LEU A 213 -2.52 -7.18 10.04
CA LEU A 213 -1.61 -8.28 9.73
C LEU A 213 -0.98 -8.14 8.34
N CYS A 214 -1.72 -7.66 7.33
CA CYS A 214 -1.18 -7.32 6.02
C CYS A 214 -0.08 -6.25 6.14
N PHE A 215 -0.30 -5.20 6.92
CA PHE A 215 0.71 -4.17 7.16
C PHE A 215 1.97 -4.75 7.81
N ALA A 216 1.80 -5.55 8.86
CA ALA A 216 2.93 -6.15 9.54
C ALA A 216 3.73 -7.11 8.63
N HIS A 217 3.03 -7.83 7.74
CA HIS A 217 3.65 -8.72 6.75
C HIS A 217 4.44 -7.93 5.71
N GLN A 218 3.84 -6.89 5.12
CA GLN A 218 4.46 -6.07 4.07
C GLN A 218 5.66 -5.25 4.56
N GLU A 219 5.63 -4.81 5.83
CA GLU A 219 6.72 -4.06 6.46
C GLU A 219 7.75 -4.97 7.15
N HIS A 220 7.59 -6.31 7.05
CA HIS A 220 8.47 -7.29 7.70
C HIS A 220 8.64 -7.11 9.21
N ILE A 221 7.56 -6.77 9.90
CA ILE A 221 7.52 -6.52 11.36
C ILE A 221 6.55 -7.44 12.11
N MET A 222 6.25 -8.61 11.54
CA MET A 222 5.29 -9.55 12.12
C MET A 222 5.68 -9.99 13.53
N ASP A 223 6.98 -10.18 13.82
CA ASP A 223 7.50 -10.50 15.15
C ASP A 223 7.16 -9.41 16.17
N THR A 224 7.31 -8.14 15.80
CA THR A 224 6.97 -6.99 16.61
C THR A 224 5.47 -6.89 16.85
N MET A 225 4.68 -7.09 15.78
CA MET A 225 3.22 -7.11 15.86
C MET A 225 2.76 -8.18 16.84
N MET A 226 3.18 -9.42 16.67
CA MET A 226 2.78 -10.54 17.52
C MET A 226 3.24 -10.37 18.98
N ARG A 227 4.42 -9.77 19.21
CA ARG A 227 4.87 -9.42 20.55
C ARG A 227 3.98 -8.35 21.18
N GLY A 228 3.62 -7.31 20.44
CA GLY A 228 2.73 -6.23 20.91
C GLY A 228 1.34 -6.75 21.27
N LEU A 229 0.75 -7.58 20.42
CA LEU A 229 -0.54 -8.22 20.70
C LEU A 229 -0.49 -9.04 22.01
N ARG A 230 0.58 -9.81 22.22
CA ARG A 230 0.76 -10.60 23.44
C ARG A 230 0.90 -9.71 24.68
N VAL A 231 1.66 -8.63 24.61
CA VAL A 231 1.83 -7.67 25.71
C VAL A 231 0.51 -7.01 26.08
N LEU A 232 -0.33 -6.72 25.07
CA LEU A 232 -1.64 -6.10 25.26
C LEU A 232 -2.75 -7.10 25.63
N GLY A 233 -2.48 -8.41 25.56
CA GLY A 233 -3.49 -9.46 25.81
C GLY A 233 -4.53 -9.56 24.69
N LEU A 234 -4.17 -9.15 23.46
CA LEU A 234 -5.03 -9.23 22.28
C LEU A 234 -4.79 -10.55 21.54
N ASN A 235 -5.87 -11.19 21.12
CA ASN A 235 -5.81 -12.40 20.32
C ASN A 235 -6.21 -12.07 18.88
N ALA A 236 -5.26 -12.14 17.97
CA ALA A 236 -5.57 -12.05 16.54
C ALA A 236 -6.29 -13.34 16.08
N PRO A 237 -7.26 -13.23 15.16
CA PRO A 237 -7.83 -14.41 14.51
C PRO A 237 -6.74 -15.14 13.70
N ASP A 238 -6.96 -16.43 13.48
CA ASP A 238 -6.10 -17.22 12.61
C ASP A 238 -6.32 -16.80 11.14
N ILE A 239 -5.42 -15.97 10.65
CA ILE A 239 -5.39 -15.50 9.25
C ILE A 239 -4.17 -16.14 8.61
N ASP A 240 -4.40 -16.88 7.53
CA ASP A 240 -3.31 -17.43 6.72
C ASP A 240 -2.51 -16.28 6.07
N THR A 241 -1.42 -15.90 6.72
CA THR A 241 -0.53 -14.84 6.24
C THR A 241 0.27 -15.27 5.00
N ALA A 242 0.42 -16.58 4.75
CA ALA A 242 1.07 -17.08 3.54
C ALA A 242 0.18 -16.93 2.29
N ALA A 243 -1.13 -16.80 2.47
CA ALA A 243 -2.09 -16.52 1.39
C ALA A 243 -2.26 -15.03 1.09
N ILE A 244 -1.59 -14.12 1.84
CA ILE A 244 -1.62 -12.69 1.57
C ILE A 244 -0.79 -12.41 0.31
N ASP A 245 -1.45 -11.91 -0.72
CA ASP A 245 -0.81 -11.44 -1.96
C ASP A 245 -1.12 -9.95 -2.17
N PHE A 246 -0.12 -9.16 -2.58
CA PHE A 246 -0.25 -7.70 -2.70
C PHE A 246 0.62 -7.15 -3.83
N PHE A 247 0.23 -6.00 -4.33
CA PHE A 247 1.06 -5.21 -5.23
C PHE A 247 2.05 -4.36 -4.44
N LEU A 248 3.25 -4.25 -4.99
CA LEU A 248 4.26 -3.33 -4.49
C LEU A 248 4.33 -2.08 -5.37
N PRO A 249 4.76 -0.94 -4.83
CA PRO A 249 5.04 0.24 -5.63
C PRO A 249 6.04 -0.04 -6.76
N ASP A 250 5.90 0.63 -7.90
CA ASP A 250 6.77 0.42 -9.08
C ASP A 250 8.27 0.63 -8.78
N LYS A 251 8.58 1.47 -7.81
CA LYS A 251 9.95 1.76 -7.35
C LYS A 251 10.32 1.05 -6.06
N TYR A 252 9.48 0.10 -5.63
CA TYR A 252 9.77 -0.66 -4.41
C TYR A 252 11.09 -1.41 -4.55
N GLN A 253 11.90 -1.30 -3.51
CA GLN A 253 13.06 -2.15 -3.31
C GLN A 253 12.89 -2.84 -1.96
N GLU A 254 13.10 -4.14 -1.94
CA GLU A 254 13.00 -4.90 -0.71
C GLU A 254 13.92 -4.33 0.36
N THR A 255 13.36 -3.99 1.51
CA THR A 255 14.11 -3.43 2.62
C THR A 255 14.81 -4.52 3.39
N LYS A 256 16.15 -4.47 3.40
CA LYS A 256 16.97 -5.34 4.26
C LYS A 256 16.94 -4.80 5.69
N SER A 257 17.11 -5.69 6.70
CA SER A 257 17.30 -5.21 8.06
C SER A 257 18.63 -4.46 8.22
N ILE A 258 18.71 -3.60 9.22
CA ILE A 258 19.96 -2.90 9.56
C ILE A 258 21.07 -3.94 9.78
N GLN A 259 20.77 -4.96 10.59
CA GLN A 259 21.72 -6.01 10.94
C GLN A 259 22.23 -6.81 9.74
N GLU A 260 21.35 -7.13 8.76
CA GLU A 260 21.76 -7.81 7.51
C GLU A 260 22.78 -7.04 6.70
N VAL A 261 22.76 -5.71 6.80
CA VAL A 261 23.65 -4.85 5.98
C VAL A 261 24.92 -4.48 6.70
N ILE A 262 24.86 -4.13 8.00
CA ILE A 262 26.05 -3.68 8.73
C ILE A 262 26.76 -4.84 9.45
N GLY A 263 26.09 -5.98 9.65
CA GLY A 263 26.63 -7.11 10.42
C GLY A 263 26.64 -6.85 11.95
N ASN A 264 27.31 -7.74 12.68
CA ASN A 264 27.31 -7.74 14.15
C ASN A 264 28.69 -7.47 14.77
N GLN A 265 29.74 -7.31 13.98
CA GLN A 265 31.10 -7.19 14.48
C GLN A 265 31.55 -5.72 14.46
N PHE A 266 31.44 -5.07 15.62
CA PHE A 266 31.90 -3.71 15.83
C PHE A 266 32.80 -3.67 17.10
N PRO A 267 33.86 -2.86 17.11
CA PRO A 267 34.71 -2.68 18.28
C PRO A 267 33.99 -2.01 19.47
N SER A 268 32.99 -1.17 19.18
CA SER A 268 32.18 -0.47 20.19
C SER A 268 30.74 -0.26 19.72
N GLU A 269 29.83 0.00 20.65
CA GLU A 269 28.45 0.35 20.34
C GLU A 269 28.35 1.70 19.62
N ASN A 270 29.25 2.65 19.93
CA ASN A 270 29.30 3.94 19.24
C ASN A 270 29.62 3.75 17.75
N GLU A 271 30.60 2.92 17.39
CA GLU A 271 30.93 2.63 15.99
C GLU A 271 29.77 1.94 15.25
N ARG A 272 29.06 1.04 15.94
CA ARG A 272 27.86 0.39 15.42
C ARG A 272 26.75 1.41 15.12
N LEU A 273 26.45 2.28 16.07
CA LEU A 273 25.44 3.35 15.89
C LEU A 273 25.84 4.33 14.79
N LEU A 274 27.12 4.68 14.68
CA LEU A 274 27.60 5.51 13.57
C LEU A 274 27.40 4.85 12.20
N ALA A 275 27.68 3.57 12.10
CA ALA A 275 27.43 2.79 10.88
C ALA A 275 25.93 2.74 10.57
N THR A 276 25.09 2.52 11.59
CA THR A 276 23.63 2.53 11.49
C THR A 276 23.13 3.89 10.98
N PHE A 277 23.50 5.01 11.60
CA PHE A 277 23.05 6.34 11.15
C PHE A 277 23.53 6.68 9.74
N ARG A 278 24.73 6.24 9.35
CA ARG A 278 25.24 6.40 7.98
C ARG A 278 24.39 5.63 6.98
N LEU A 279 24.04 4.39 7.29
CA LEU A 279 23.20 3.53 6.48
C LEU A 279 21.79 4.12 6.34
N LEU A 280 21.16 4.48 7.44
CA LEU A 280 19.81 5.08 7.45
C LEU A 280 19.76 6.39 6.66
N ARG A 281 20.82 7.23 6.74
CA ARG A 281 20.90 8.45 5.92
C ARG A 281 20.95 8.12 4.42
N LYS A 282 21.72 7.09 4.04
CA LYS A 282 21.78 6.61 2.65
C LYS A 282 20.40 6.11 2.19
N TRP A 283 19.73 5.32 3.02
CA TRP A 283 18.40 4.81 2.72
C TRP A 283 17.34 5.93 2.67
N SER A 284 17.41 6.90 3.56
CA SER A 284 16.53 8.08 3.50
C SER A 284 16.70 8.86 2.18
N ALA A 285 17.92 9.04 1.72
CA ALA A 285 18.19 9.70 0.45
C ALA A 285 17.67 8.91 -0.76
N ALA A 286 17.69 7.58 -0.67
CA ALA A 286 17.21 6.66 -1.71
C ALA A 286 15.69 6.38 -1.65
N GLY A 287 14.98 6.84 -0.63
CA GLY A 287 13.56 6.56 -0.46
C GLY A 287 13.24 5.19 0.14
N LEU A 288 14.19 4.54 0.80
CA LEU A 288 14.11 3.15 1.26
C LEU A 288 13.84 3.00 2.77
N LEU A 289 13.65 4.12 3.50
CA LEU A 289 13.30 4.02 4.92
C LEU A 289 11.86 3.53 5.10
N SER A 290 11.71 2.53 5.99
CA SER A 290 10.43 1.98 6.41
C SER A 290 10.29 2.03 7.94
N ILE A 291 9.12 1.71 8.43
CA ILE A 291 8.85 1.62 9.89
C ILE A 291 9.72 0.53 10.56
N ARG A 292 10.05 -0.54 9.85
CA ARG A 292 10.95 -1.60 10.33
C ARG A 292 12.27 -1.02 10.85
N HIS A 293 12.89 -0.12 10.10
CA HIS A 293 14.18 0.47 10.46
C HIS A 293 14.11 1.34 11.72
N LEU A 294 12.98 2.04 11.93
CA LEU A 294 12.75 2.79 13.17
C LEU A 294 12.62 1.86 14.37
N ILE A 295 11.91 0.75 14.21
CA ILE A 295 11.74 -0.26 15.26
C ILE A 295 13.09 -0.92 15.59
N GLU A 296 13.88 -1.28 14.58
CA GLU A 296 15.20 -1.88 14.78
C GLU A 296 16.14 -0.92 15.52
N LEU A 297 16.23 0.34 15.09
CA LEU A 297 17.05 1.35 15.77
C LEU A 297 16.55 1.65 17.19
N ASN A 298 15.23 1.73 17.42
CA ASN A 298 14.67 1.92 18.76
C ASN A 298 15.06 0.77 19.70
N ARG A 299 14.99 -0.47 19.24
CA ARG A 299 15.42 -1.63 20.02
C ARG A 299 16.92 -1.58 20.32
N GLU A 300 17.74 -1.19 19.36
CA GLU A 300 19.18 -1.05 19.51
C GLU A 300 19.53 -0.04 20.59
N LEU A 301 18.95 1.18 20.55
CA LEU A 301 19.18 2.23 21.53
C LEU A 301 18.72 1.85 22.95
N ARG A 302 17.68 1.03 23.08
CA ARG A 302 17.21 0.54 24.38
C ARG A 302 18.07 -0.58 24.96
N GLN A 303 18.69 -1.37 24.10
CA GLN A 303 19.37 -2.60 24.46
C GLN A 303 20.84 -2.38 24.79
N TYR A 304 21.47 -1.45 24.11
CA TYR A 304 22.91 -1.23 24.18
C TYR A 304 23.23 0.20 24.60
N PRO A 305 23.79 0.37 25.82
CA PRO A 305 24.21 1.69 26.26
C PRO A 305 25.40 2.18 25.43
N CYS A 306 25.32 3.43 24.97
CA CYS A 306 26.40 4.09 24.23
C CYS A 306 27.05 5.19 25.11
N ASN A 307 28.27 5.59 24.78
CA ASN A 307 28.87 6.80 25.31
C ASN A 307 28.30 8.00 24.52
N GLU A 308 27.33 8.70 25.09
CA GLU A 308 26.57 9.74 24.43
C GLU A 308 27.44 10.93 24.00
N GLU A 309 28.38 11.39 24.86
CA GLU A 309 29.25 12.52 24.53
C GLU A 309 30.15 12.20 23.33
N GLU A 310 30.81 11.05 23.36
CA GLU A 310 31.68 10.59 22.31
C GLU A 310 30.88 10.35 21.00
N LEU A 311 29.71 9.71 21.06
CA LEU A 311 28.86 9.50 19.91
C LEU A 311 28.42 10.82 19.27
N VAL A 312 28.01 11.80 20.06
CA VAL A 312 27.57 13.11 19.57
C VAL A 312 28.73 13.84 18.87
N ASP A 313 29.93 13.79 19.42
CA ASP A 313 31.09 14.44 18.79
C ASP A 313 31.47 13.77 17.47
N GLU A 314 31.50 12.44 17.42
CA GLU A 314 31.75 11.73 16.19
C GLU A 314 30.65 11.93 15.12
N LEU A 315 29.39 12.04 15.53
CA LEU A 315 28.29 12.37 14.61
C LEU A 315 28.43 13.79 14.05
N ARG A 316 28.93 14.77 14.84
CA ARG A 316 29.22 16.13 14.40
C ARG A 316 30.36 16.16 13.40
N GLU A 317 31.47 15.50 13.71
CA GLU A 317 32.62 15.42 12.81
C GLU A 317 32.23 14.82 11.44
N ARG A 318 31.39 13.78 11.44
CA ARG A 318 30.94 13.10 10.21
C ARG A 318 29.72 13.76 9.56
N ARG A 319 29.25 14.90 10.06
CA ARG A 319 28.06 15.63 9.57
C ARG A 319 26.79 14.78 9.57
N LEU A 320 26.66 13.87 10.53
CA LEU A 320 25.50 13.00 10.73
C LEU A 320 24.56 13.50 11.82
N PHE A 321 25.02 14.35 12.74
CA PHE A 321 24.26 14.81 13.89
C PHE A 321 22.87 15.37 13.55
N PRO A 322 22.67 16.26 12.53
CA PRO A 322 21.33 16.76 12.22
C PRO A 322 20.38 15.66 11.72
N PHE A 323 20.91 14.63 11.04
CA PHE A 323 20.12 13.49 10.62
C PHE A 323 19.75 12.60 11.81
N ALA A 324 20.70 12.29 12.69
CA ALA A 324 20.48 11.49 13.89
C ALA A 324 19.44 12.13 14.82
N SER A 325 19.50 13.44 15.08
CA SER A 325 18.50 14.19 15.85
C SER A 325 17.09 14.12 15.22
N ARG A 326 16.97 14.09 13.90
CA ARG A 326 15.68 13.88 13.20
C ARG A 326 15.18 12.45 13.38
N MET A 327 16.08 11.46 13.39
CA MET A 327 15.71 10.07 13.68
C MET A 327 15.18 9.92 15.11
N MET A 328 15.74 10.63 16.10
CA MET A 328 15.18 10.66 17.47
C MET A 328 13.73 11.14 17.47
N GLN A 329 13.43 12.24 16.77
CA GLN A 329 12.06 12.75 16.63
C GLN A 329 11.12 11.74 15.97
N LEU A 330 11.56 11.11 14.88
CA LEU A 330 10.75 10.12 14.18
C LEU A 330 10.47 8.87 15.04
N MET A 331 11.46 8.44 15.82
CA MET A 331 11.28 7.30 16.72
C MET A 331 10.38 7.63 17.91
N ASP A 332 10.45 8.82 18.46
CA ASP A 332 9.50 9.31 19.46
C ASP A 332 8.07 9.25 18.92
N GLU A 333 7.83 9.87 17.77
CA GLU A 333 6.52 9.96 17.14
C GLU A 333 5.96 8.60 16.65
N GLN A 334 6.79 7.70 16.13
CA GLN A 334 6.34 6.49 15.46
C GLN A 334 6.47 5.21 16.27
N THR A 335 7.48 5.14 17.14
CA THR A 335 7.82 3.93 17.92
C THR A 335 7.97 4.18 19.41
N GLY A 336 7.68 5.40 19.88
CA GLY A 336 7.66 5.75 21.29
C GLY A 336 9.04 5.69 21.99
N LEU A 337 10.11 6.09 21.30
CA LEU A 337 11.41 6.24 21.95
C LEU A 337 11.33 7.41 22.93
N THR A 338 11.59 7.16 24.20
CA THR A 338 11.56 8.18 25.25
C THR A 338 12.92 8.84 25.44
N GLU A 339 12.93 10.08 25.99
CA GLU A 339 14.14 10.88 26.21
C GLU A 339 15.27 10.12 26.91
N GLY A 340 14.95 9.23 27.86
CA GLY A 340 15.96 8.45 28.60
C GLY A 340 16.74 7.44 27.73
N PHE A 341 16.35 7.22 26.48
CA PHE A 341 17.07 6.38 25.53
C PHE A 341 17.58 7.16 24.30
N MET A 342 17.44 8.48 24.31
CA MET A 342 17.89 9.34 23.22
C MET A 342 19.30 9.86 23.51
N PRO A 343 20.34 9.44 22.79
CA PRO A 343 21.71 9.96 23.01
C PRO A 343 21.87 11.42 22.59
N MET A 344 20.87 12.03 21.99
CA MET A 344 20.86 13.42 21.56
C MET A 344 19.42 13.96 21.49
N PRO A 345 19.24 15.31 21.58
CA PRO A 345 17.91 15.90 21.53
C PRO A 345 17.23 15.70 20.16
N PRO A 346 15.91 15.47 20.14
CA PRO A 346 15.13 15.35 18.92
C PRO A 346 15.03 16.68 18.16
N THR A 347 14.88 16.60 16.83
CA THR A 347 14.69 17.78 15.98
C THR A 347 13.49 17.60 15.06
N ASN A 348 12.47 18.47 15.21
CA ASN A 348 11.30 18.52 14.36
C ASN A 348 11.39 19.68 13.38
N ASP A 349 11.90 19.44 12.18
CA ASP A 349 12.00 20.42 11.10
C ASP A 349 11.25 19.97 9.84
N ARG A 350 11.34 20.77 8.78
CA ARG A 350 10.73 20.46 7.50
C ARG A 350 11.26 19.15 6.89
N THR A 351 12.52 18.81 7.15
CA THR A 351 13.13 17.57 6.66
C THR A 351 12.63 16.37 7.44
N THR A 352 12.47 16.48 8.77
CA THR A 352 11.84 15.45 9.62
C THR A 352 10.47 15.08 9.07
N ARG A 353 9.60 16.06 8.83
CA ARG A 353 8.26 15.84 8.27
C ARG A 353 8.27 15.22 6.86
N ARG A 354 9.29 15.53 6.04
CA ARG A 354 9.49 14.90 4.73
C ARG A 354 9.83 13.42 4.88
N ILE A 355 10.75 13.08 5.79
CA ILE A 355 11.14 11.69 6.06
C ILE A 355 9.96 10.90 6.65
N ALA A 356 9.21 11.47 7.59
CA ALA A 356 8.00 10.86 8.13
C ALA A 356 6.98 10.49 7.05
N ARG A 357 6.75 11.43 6.11
CA ARG A 357 5.86 11.19 4.96
C ARG A 357 6.40 10.10 4.04
N GLN A 358 7.70 10.04 3.84
CA GLN A 358 8.35 9.01 3.02
C GLN A 358 8.14 7.62 3.64
N ILE A 359 8.36 7.46 4.94
CA ILE A 359 8.13 6.21 5.67
C ILE A 359 6.66 5.79 5.58
N ARG A 360 5.73 6.72 5.83
CA ARG A 360 4.28 6.45 5.73
C ARG A 360 3.86 6.01 4.33
N ASN A 361 4.47 6.57 3.29
CA ASN A 361 4.16 6.29 1.90
C ASN A 361 5.04 5.18 1.29
N HIS A 362 5.77 4.44 2.11
CA HIS A 362 6.68 3.39 1.63
C HIS A 362 5.99 2.35 0.76
N LEU A 363 4.77 1.95 1.13
CA LEU A 363 3.94 0.98 0.42
C LEU A 363 2.90 1.61 -0.53
N LYS A 364 2.92 2.94 -0.71
CA LYS A 364 1.95 3.63 -1.55
C LYS A 364 2.20 3.34 -3.03
N ILE A 365 1.15 2.86 -3.70
CA ILE A 365 1.09 2.52 -5.13
C ILE A 365 0.81 3.76 -5.98
#